data_f23b1a2f2cba285f54cd6472e494e998
#
_entry.id   f23b1a2f2cba285f54cd6472e494e998
#
_cell.length_a   1.000
_cell.length_b   1.000
_cell.length_c   1.000
_cell.angle_alpha   90.00
_cell.angle_beta   90.00
_cell.angle_gamma   90.00
#
_symmetry.space_group_name_H-M   'P 1'
#
loop_
_entity.id
_entity.type
_entity.pdbx_description
1 polymer ?
#
loop_
_entity_poly.entity_id
_entity_poly.type
_entity_poly.pdbx_seq_one_letter_code
_entity_poly.pdbx_strand_id
1 'polypeptide(L)'
;MSQKTWFITGCSTGFGRILAEMLLEKGDRVIASARKLESLSELNQKSTGKNQLLTYALDVTDSSQIKQVVADAIQHFGRIDVLVNNAGYGYVGALEESDMKEVRAVYDTNVFGLMEVTRAVLPQMRAQRSGHIINLSSVAGIVGTPGASIYVSTKFAVEGLSEALWAELAPFKIKVTLIEPGAFRTDFANRSLRVAPYHPDYAEALAVTRNYYETIGGQQPGDPVRAVNAIIDIANHPNPPLRLPMGKIALGRIRTKIAQYQSEITAWEKVTLDTDFPEFR
;
A
#
# COMPACT_ATOMS: atom_id res chain seq x y z
N MET A 1 22.49 -13.56 -3.78
CA MET A 1 21.17 -13.87 -3.20
C MET A 1 20.44 -14.77 -4.18
N SER A 2 19.56 -15.67 -3.73
CA SER A 2 18.76 -16.49 -4.64
C SER A 2 17.72 -15.61 -5.36
N GLN A 3 17.49 -15.86 -6.66
CA GLN A 3 16.47 -15.20 -7.46
C GLN A 3 15.09 -15.38 -6.82
N LYS A 4 14.34 -14.29 -6.64
CA LYS A 4 12.98 -14.29 -6.10
C LYS A 4 11.94 -14.04 -7.18
N THR A 5 10.71 -14.52 -6.93
CA THR A 5 9.54 -14.25 -7.76
C THR A 5 8.64 -13.23 -7.04
N TRP A 6 8.46 -12.07 -7.67
CA TRP A 6 7.68 -10.95 -7.14
C TRP A 6 6.38 -10.80 -7.92
N PHE A 7 5.27 -10.72 -7.21
CA PHE A 7 4.00 -10.29 -7.79
C PHE A 7 3.69 -8.87 -7.32
N ILE A 8 3.57 -7.93 -8.27
CA ILE A 8 3.38 -6.51 -8.01
C ILE A 8 2.11 -6.03 -8.69
N THR A 9 1.18 -5.47 -7.91
CA THR A 9 -0.02 -4.84 -8.46
C THR A 9 0.21 -3.36 -8.73
N GLY A 10 -0.39 -2.80 -9.80
CA GLY A 10 -0.33 -1.38 -10.10
C GLY A 10 1.03 -0.89 -10.62
N CYS A 11 1.60 -1.59 -11.61
CA CYS A 11 2.92 -1.29 -12.20
C CYS A 11 2.89 -0.28 -13.35
N SER A 12 1.78 0.41 -13.60
CA SER A 12 1.72 1.41 -14.68
C SER A 12 2.61 2.63 -14.45
N THR A 13 2.75 3.06 -13.19
CA THR A 13 3.54 4.24 -12.79
C THR A 13 4.03 4.11 -11.34
N GLY A 14 4.78 5.10 -10.86
CA GLY A 14 5.15 5.25 -9.45
C GLY A 14 5.98 4.11 -8.88
N PHE A 15 5.76 3.80 -7.61
CA PHE A 15 6.55 2.77 -6.90
C PHE A 15 6.49 1.40 -7.58
N GLY A 16 5.31 0.95 -8.01
CA GLY A 16 5.15 -0.36 -8.65
C GLY A 16 5.94 -0.46 -9.95
N ARG A 17 5.97 0.60 -10.77
CA ARG A 17 6.75 0.65 -12.00
C ARG A 17 8.25 0.61 -11.72
N ILE A 18 8.74 1.50 -10.87
CA ILE A 18 10.16 1.59 -10.51
C ILE A 18 10.63 0.28 -9.88
N LEU A 19 9.82 -0.31 -9.01
CA LEU A 19 10.15 -1.59 -8.37
C LEU A 19 10.28 -2.72 -9.40
N ALA A 20 9.34 -2.82 -10.33
CA ALA A 20 9.40 -3.83 -11.39
C ALA A 20 10.68 -3.68 -12.24
N GLU A 21 11.02 -2.46 -12.66
CA GLU A 21 12.23 -2.18 -13.45
C GLU A 21 13.50 -2.56 -12.68
N MET A 22 13.63 -2.12 -11.44
CA MET A 22 14.83 -2.39 -10.62
C MET A 22 15.00 -3.89 -10.30
N LEU A 23 13.91 -4.63 -10.11
CA LEU A 23 13.96 -6.08 -9.89
C LEU A 23 14.39 -6.82 -11.14
N LEU A 24 13.89 -6.42 -12.31
CA LEU A 24 14.32 -6.98 -13.59
C LEU A 24 15.83 -6.75 -13.81
N GLU A 25 16.33 -5.55 -13.54
CA GLU A 25 17.77 -5.22 -13.63
C GLU A 25 18.62 -6.06 -12.65
N LYS A 26 18.06 -6.41 -11.49
CA LYS A 26 18.73 -7.30 -10.50
C LYS A 26 18.65 -8.80 -10.84
N GLY A 27 17.91 -9.17 -11.87
CA GLY A 27 17.74 -10.56 -12.32
C GLY A 27 16.63 -11.33 -11.59
N ASP A 28 15.78 -10.68 -10.81
CA ASP A 28 14.61 -11.29 -10.18
C ASP A 28 13.49 -11.55 -11.19
N ARG A 29 12.56 -12.45 -10.85
CA ARG A 29 11.35 -12.73 -11.64
C ARG A 29 10.22 -11.81 -11.21
N VAL A 30 9.54 -11.20 -12.17
CA VAL A 30 8.49 -10.21 -11.92
C VAL A 30 7.19 -10.59 -12.59
N ILE A 31 6.11 -10.62 -11.84
CA ILE A 31 4.74 -10.62 -12.32
C ILE A 31 4.23 -9.20 -12.11
N ALA A 32 4.18 -8.42 -13.19
CA ALA A 32 3.75 -7.03 -13.18
C ALA A 32 2.31 -6.91 -13.67
N SER A 33 1.46 -6.21 -12.94
CA SER A 33 0.08 -5.99 -13.37
C SER A 33 -0.33 -4.53 -13.38
N ALA A 34 -1.22 -4.19 -14.31
CA ALA A 34 -1.89 -2.90 -14.42
C ALA A 34 -3.25 -3.08 -15.10
N ARG A 35 -4.19 -2.14 -14.92
CA ARG A 35 -5.50 -2.19 -15.58
C ARG A 35 -5.43 -2.19 -17.10
N LYS A 36 -4.41 -1.53 -17.67
CA LYS A 36 -4.14 -1.45 -19.11
C LYS A 36 -2.81 -2.11 -19.41
N LEU A 37 -2.82 -3.20 -20.17
CA LEU A 37 -1.62 -3.98 -20.49
C LEU A 37 -0.57 -3.14 -21.25
N GLU A 38 -1.03 -2.22 -22.11
CA GLU A 38 -0.18 -1.36 -22.92
C GLU A 38 0.74 -0.49 -22.06
N SER A 39 0.30 -0.14 -20.84
CA SER A 39 1.10 0.64 -19.89
C SER A 39 2.33 -0.11 -19.36
N LEU A 40 2.41 -1.42 -19.59
CA LEU A 40 3.52 -2.28 -19.18
C LEU A 40 4.49 -2.64 -20.32
N SER A 41 4.22 -2.18 -21.54
CA SER A 41 5.01 -2.56 -22.74
C SER A 41 6.50 -2.29 -22.62
N GLU A 42 6.87 -1.17 -21.98
CA GLU A 42 8.28 -0.81 -21.79
C GLU A 42 9.03 -1.72 -20.81
N LEU A 43 8.32 -2.42 -19.90
CA LEU A 43 8.96 -3.39 -19.00
C LEU A 43 9.59 -4.55 -19.77
N ASN A 44 9.05 -4.92 -20.93
CA ASN A 44 9.61 -5.96 -21.77
C ASN A 44 11.03 -5.61 -22.27
N GLN A 45 11.32 -4.32 -22.46
CA GLN A 45 12.65 -3.84 -22.85
C GLN A 45 13.67 -3.89 -21.71
N LYS A 46 13.19 -3.88 -20.47
CA LYS A 46 14.02 -3.97 -19.26
C LYS A 46 14.32 -5.42 -18.85
N SER A 47 13.58 -6.37 -19.37
CA SER A 47 13.83 -7.79 -19.08
C SER A 47 15.09 -8.26 -19.80
N THR A 48 16.09 -8.69 -19.03
CA THR A 48 17.40 -9.13 -19.54
C THR A 48 17.47 -10.64 -19.77
N GLY A 49 16.52 -11.39 -19.22
CA GLY A 49 16.46 -12.84 -19.26
C GLY A 49 15.18 -13.41 -19.86
N LYS A 50 15.30 -14.55 -20.57
CA LYS A 50 14.12 -15.34 -20.93
C LYS A 50 13.42 -15.83 -19.67
N ASN A 51 12.08 -15.76 -19.63
CA ASN A 51 11.27 -16.18 -18.47
C ASN A 51 11.51 -15.35 -17.18
N GLN A 52 11.77 -14.04 -17.29
CA GLN A 52 11.96 -13.17 -16.16
C GLN A 52 10.73 -12.32 -15.85
N LEU A 53 9.89 -12.04 -16.84
CA LEU A 53 8.76 -11.12 -16.73
C LEU A 53 7.46 -11.76 -17.25
N LEU A 54 6.41 -11.63 -16.46
CA LEU A 54 5.01 -11.79 -16.90
C LEU A 54 4.28 -10.47 -16.70
N THR A 55 3.51 -10.07 -17.70
CA THR A 55 2.69 -8.85 -17.64
C THR A 55 1.21 -9.17 -17.82
N TYR A 56 0.35 -8.60 -16.98
CA TYR A 56 -1.08 -8.86 -17.00
C TYR A 56 -1.92 -7.58 -16.97
N ALA A 57 -2.99 -7.58 -17.76
CA ALA A 57 -4.12 -6.71 -17.48
C ALA A 57 -4.83 -7.23 -16.24
N LEU A 58 -4.87 -6.44 -15.16
CA LEU A 58 -5.50 -6.83 -13.91
C LEU A 58 -6.18 -5.62 -13.27
N ASP A 59 -7.48 -5.71 -13.12
CA ASP A 59 -8.22 -4.90 -12.16
C ASP A 59 -8.32 -5.69 -10.85
N VAL A 60 -7.77 -5.14 -9.77
CA VAL A 60 -7.77 -5.79 -8.45
C VAL A 60 -9.17 -5.88 -7.82
N THR A 61 -10.19 -5.30 -8.43
CA THR A 61 -11.59 -5.44 -8.04
C THR A 61 -12.29 -6.61 -8.75
N ASP A 62 -11.61 -7.29 -9.67
CA ASP A 62 -12.12 -8.45 -10.40
C ASP A 62 -11.49 -9.75 -9.87
N SER A 63 -12.24 -10.48 -9.06
CA SER A 63 -11.79 -11.74 -8.45
C SER A 63 -11.47 -12.83 -9.48
N SER A 64 -12.07 -12.81 -10.67
CA SER A 64 -11.79 -13.79 -11.72
C SER A 64 -10.43 -13.55 -12.36
N GLN A 65 -10.12 -12.29 -12.69
CA GLN A 65 -8.80 -11.90 -13.19
C GLN A 65 -7.70 -12.19 -12.18
N ILE A 66 -7.93 -11.89 -10.88
CA ILE A 66 -6.97 -12.19 -9.82
C ILE A 66 -6.62 -13.69 -9.78
N LYS A 67 -7.63 -14.55 -9.75
CA LYS A 67 -7.44 -16.02 -9.73
C LYS A 67 -6.67 -16.50 -10.94
N GLN A 68 -7.00 -16.00 -12.13
CA GLN A 68 -6.32 -16.39 -13.36
C GLN A 68 -4.85 -15.97 -13.33
N VAL A 69 -4.55 -14.72 -13.01
CA VAL A 69 -3.17 -14.20 -12.94
C VAL A 69 -2.33 -14.99 -11.93
N VAL A 70 -2.87 -15.30 -10.76
CA VAL A 70 -2.15 -16.07 -9.74
C VAL A 70 -1.91 -17.50 -10.21
N ALA A 71 -2.90 -18.15 -10.83
CA ALA A 71 -2.76 -19.51 -11.37
C ALA A 71 -1.68 -19.57 -12.45
N ASP A 72 -1.72 -18.66 -13.41
CA ASP A 72 -0.75 -18.57 -14.50
C ASP A 72 0.68 -18.30 -13.98
N ALA A 73 0.80 -17.38 -13.00
CA ALA A 73 2.07 -17.07 -12.39
C ALA A 73 2.69 -18.29 -11.66
N ILE A 74 1.87 -19.04 -10.93
CA ILE A 74 2.29 -20.27 -10.25
C ILE A 74 2.64 -21.36 -11.28
N GLN A 75 1.85 -21.52 -12.32
CA GLN A 75 2.14 -22.47 -13.39
C GLN A 75 3.48 -22.17 -14.08
N HIS A 76 3.80 -20.89 -14.29
CA HIS A 76 4.99 -20.46 -15.01
C HIS A 76 6.25 -20.47 -14.15
N PHE A 77 6.19 -19.91 -12.93
CA PHE A 77 7.36 -19.75 -12.07
C PHE A 77 7.45 -20.77 -10.92
N GLY A 78 6.39 -21.51 -10.65
CA GLY A 78 6.30 -22.52 -9.60
C GLY A 78 6.14 -21.93 -8.18
N ARG A 79 6.33 -20.62 -8.02
CA ARG A 79 6.32 -19.95 -6.72
C ARG A 79 6.06 -18.46 -6.80
N ILE A 80 5.60 -17.88 -5.70
CA ILE A 80 5.55 -16.42 -5.44
C ILE A 80 6.24 -16.20 -4.09
N ASP A 81 7.36 -15.47 -4.09
CA ASP A 81 8.14 -15.20 -2.87
C ASP A 81 7.71 -13.91 -2.20
N VAL A 82 7.40 -12.89 -2.99
CA VAL A 82 7.00 -11.57 -2.50
C VAL A 82 5.74 -11.12 -3.25
N LEU A 83 4.71 -10.78 -2.48
CA LEU A 83 3.53 -10.07 -2.99
C LEU A 83 3.66 -8.60 -2.59
N VAL A 84 3.55 -7.70 -3.56
CA VAL A 84 3.50 -6.25 -3.32
C VAL A 84 2.13 -5.72 -3.73
N ASN A 85 1.26 -5.49 -2.76
CA ASN A 85 -0.02 -4.82 -2.94
C ASN A 85 0.20 -3.31 -3.04
N ASN A 86 0.47 -2.85 -4.27
CA ASN A 86 0.75 -1.45 -4.55
C ASN A 86 -0.41 -0.75 -5.29
N ALA A 87 -1.31 -1.47 -5.93
CA ALA A 87 -2.47 -0.88 -6.60
C ALA A 87 -3.32 -0.08 -5.60
N GLY A 88 -3.61 1.17 -5.93
CA GLY A 88 -4.40 2.06 -5.10
C GLY A 88 -4.39 3.49 -5.62
N TYR A 89 -5.32 4.31 -5.14
CA TYR A 89 -5.40 5.71 -5.49
C TYR A 89 -5.94 6.56 -4.34
N GLY A 90 -5.66 7.86 -4.40
CA GLY A 90 -6.10 8.84 -3.41
C GLY A 90 -7.47 9.43 -3.71
N TYR A 91 -8.10 9.99 -2.67
CA TYR A 91 -9.33 10.74 -2.76
C TYR A 91 -9.25 11.96 -1.85
N VAL A 92 -9.58 13.14 -2.37
CA VAL A 92 -9.56 14.42 -1.65
C VAL A 92 -10.92 15.09 -1.74
N GLY A 93 -11.46 15.46 -0.60
CA GLY A 93 -12.74 16.13 -0.39
C GLY A 93 -13.22 15.93 1.04
N ALA A 94 -14.15 16.76 1.49
CA ALA A 94 -14.87 16.49 2.72
C ALA A 94 -15.78 15.27 2.55
N LEU A 95 -16.16 14.64 3.65
CA LEU A 95 -17.05 13.48 3.60
C LEU A 95 -18.39 13.85 2.95
N GLU A 96 -18.93 15.01 3.26
CA GLU A 96 -20.22 15.51 2.72
C GLU A 96 -20.14 15.85 1.22
N GLU A 97 -18.95 16.25 0.73
CA GLU A 97 -18.71 16.50 -0.69
C GLU A 97 -18.61 15.21 -1.52
N SER A 98 -18.45 14.07 -0.87
CA SER A 98 -18.05 12.83 -1.52
C SER A 98 -19.25 12.04 -2.04
N ASP A 99 -19.25 11.69 -3.32
CA ASP A 99 -20.20 10.73 -3.88
C ASP A 99 -19.91 9.33 -3.31
N MET A 100 -20.91 8.69 -2.71
CA MET A 100 -20.79 7.35 -2.13
C MET A 100 -20.42 6.27 -3.15
N LYS A 101 -20.67 6.46 -4.44
CA LYS A 101 -20.17 5.56 -5.49
C LYS A 101 -18.66 5.65 -5.60
N GLU A 102 -18.09 6.85 -5.57
CA GLU A 102 -16.65 7.06 -5.60
C GLU A 102 -15.99 6.55 -4.30
N VAL A 103 -16.63 6.79 -3.15
CA VAL A 103 -16.18 6.26 -1.86
C VAL A 103 -16.07 4.73 -1.91
N ARG A 104 -17.12 4.05 -2.40
CA ARG A 104 -17.08 2.58 -2.54
C ARG A 104 -15.96 2.14 -3.48
N ALA A 105 -15.78 2.79 -4.63
CA ALA A 105 -14.75 2.46 -5.59
C ALA A 105 -13.31 2.59 -5.02
N VAL A 106 -13.09 3.59 -4.14
CA VAL A 106 -11.80 3.73 -3.42
C VAL A 106 -11.58 2.55 -2.48
N TYR A 107 -12.60 2.15 -1.71
CA TYR A 107 -12.54 0.98 -0.83
C TYR A 107 -12.37 -0.31 -1.62
N ASP A 108 -13.09 -0.49 -2.72
CA ASP A 108 -13.01 -1.68 -3.57
C ASP A 108 -11.57 -1.89 -4.07
N THR A 109 -10.88 -0.81 -4.47
CA THR A 109 -9.50 -0.91 -4.93
C THR A 109 -8.50 -1.03 -3.78
N ASN A 110 -8.54 -0.07 -2.82
CA ASN A 110 -7.48 0.09 -1.83
C ASN A 110 -7.54 -0.96 -0.70
N VAL A 111 -8.73 -1.50 -0.42
CA VAL A 111 -8.98 -2.42 0.70
C VAL A 111 -9.39 -3.80 0.18
N PHE A 112 -10.53 -3.92 -0.47
CA PHE A 112 -11.05 -5.22 -0.89
C PHE A 112 -10.19 -5.86 -1.97
N GLY A 113 -9.69 -5.09 -2.95
CA GLY A 113 -8.78 -5.57 -3.97
C GLY A 113 -7.46 -6.10 -3.38
N LEU A 114 -6.88 -5.37 -2.43
CA LEU A 114 -5.70 -5.84 -1.67
C LEU A 114 -6.00 -7.16 -0.94
N MET A 115 -7.15 -7.26 -0.28
CA MET A 115 -7.59 -8.49 0.40
C MET A 115 -7.73 -9.66 -0.57
N GLU A 116 -8.39 -9.46 -1.71
CA GLU A 116 -8.62 -10.51 -2.70
C GLU A 116 -7.33 -11.03 -3.33
N VAL A 117 -6.40 -10.12 -3.69
CA VAL A 117 -5.08 -10.52 -4.21
C VAL A 117 -4.29 -11.29 -3.15
N THR A 118 -4.30 -10.81 -1.91
CA THR A 118 -3.64 -11.50 -0.79
C THR A 118 -4.23 -12.89 -0.58
N ARG A 119 -5.56 -13.04 -0.54
CA ARG A 119 -6.26 -14.32 -0.38
C ARG A 119 -5.91 -15.29 -1.51
N ALA A 120 -5.77 -14.82 -2.74
CA ALA A 120 -5.43 -15.66 -3.88
C ALA A 120 -3.99 -16.20 -3.82
N VAL A 121 -3.04 -15.42 -3.29
CA VAL A 121 -1.62 -15.80 -3.18
C VAL A 121 -1.33 -16.64 -1.92
N LEU A 122 -2.05 -16.44 -0.83
CA LEU A 122 -1.81 -17.10 0.45
C LEU A 122 -1.74 -18.65 0.40
N PRO A 123 -2.59 -19.38 -0.34
CA PRO A 123 -2.47 -20.85 -0.45
C PRO A 123 -1.10 -21.30 -0.93
N GLN A 124 -0.53 -20.62 -1.93
CA GLN A 124 0.79 -20.89 -2.45
C GLN A 124 1.90 -20.60 -1.43
N MET A 125 1.89 -19.43 -0.79
CA MET A 125 2.89 -19.07 0.23
C MET A 125 2.80 -20.01 1.45
N ARG A 126 1.60 -20.42 1.85
CA ARG A 126 1.39 -21.38 2.94
C ARG A 126 1.96 -22.74 2.58
N ALA A 127 1.75 -23.25 1.37
CA ALA A 127 2.33 -24.49 0.91
C ALA A 127 3.87 -24.42 0.84
N GLN A 128 4.42 -23.28 0.45
CA GLN A 128 5.87 -23.02 0.43
C GLN A 128 6.47 -22.91 1.85
N ARG A 129 5.67 -22.69 2.89
CA ARG A 129 6.13 -22.35 4.24
C ARG A 129 7.08 -21.14 4.25
N SER A 130 6.89 -20.24 3.30
CA SER A 130 7.67 -19.01 3.13
C SER A 130 6.92 -18.03 2.27
N GLY A 131 7.13 -16.74 2.51
CA GLY A 131 6.58 -15.66 1.71
C GLY A 131 6.77 -14.31 2.40
N HIS A 132 6.58 -13.23 1.66
CA HIS A 132 6.54 -11.89 2.22
C HIS A 132 5.45 -11.07 1.52
N ILE A 133 4.49 -10.58 2.29
CA ILE A 133 3.43 -9.69 1.82
C ILE A 133 3.83 -8.27 2.20
N ILE A 134 3.96 -7.41 1.20
CA ILE A 134 4.30 -6.00 1.36
C ILE A 134 3.08 -5.17 0.93
N ASN A 135 2.47 -4.48 1.87
CA ASN A 135 1.30 -3.66 1.64
C ASN A 135 1.67 -2.18 1.58
N LEU A 136 1.40 -1.50 0.46
CA LEU A 136 1.57 -0.06 0.33
C LEU A 136 0.46 0.66 1.10
N SER A 137 0.77 0.99 2.36
CA SER A 137 -0.02 1.89 3.20
C SER A 137 0.34 3.36 2.88
N SER A 138 0.41 4.19 3.87
CA SER A 138 0.77 5.61 3.83
C SER A 138 0.92 6.14 5.25
N VAL A 139 1.59 7.26 5.43
CA VAL A 139 1.44 8.06 6.66
C VAL A 139 -0.03 8.37 6.96
N ALA A 140 -0.89 8.40 5.95
CA ALA A 140 -2.34 8.53 6.09
C ALA A 140 -3.02 7.30 6.72
N GLY A 141 -2.33 6.17 6.85
CA GLY A 141 -2.81 5.01 7.60
C GLY A 141 -2.63 5.15 9.13
N ILE A 142 -1.87 6.15 9.57
CA ILE A 142 -1.61 6.43 10.99
C ILE A 142 -2.15 7.81 11.40
N VAL A 143 -2.12 8.77 10.48
CA VAL A 143 -2.43 10.18 10.79
C VAL A 143 -3.56 10.69 9.90
N GLY A 144 -4.66 11.11 10.51
CA GLY A 144 -5.77 11.80 9.83
C GLY A 144 -5.33 13.11 9.18
N THR A 145 -5.96 13.47 8.07
CA THR A 145 -5.72 14.72 7.34
C THR A 145 -7.07 15.29 6.91
N PRO A 146 -7.40 16.55 7.25
CA PRO A 146 -8.60 17.20 6.73
C PRO A 146 -8.70 17.11 5.22
N GLY A 147 -9.89 16.83 4.69
CA GLY A 147 -10.10 16.67 3.26
C GLY A 147 -9.55 15.38 2.62
N ALA A 148 -9.05 14.44 3.42
CA ALA A 148 -8.61 13.14 2.93
C ALA A 148 -9.25 11.97 3.72
N SER A 149 -10.37 12.20 4.40
CA SER A 149 -11.01 11.25 5.32
C SER A 149 -11.26 9.88 4.66
N ILE A 150 -11.72 9.86 3.42
CA ILE A 150 -11.99 8.62 2.68
C ILE A 150 -10.69 7.85 2.38
N TYR A 151 -9.67 8.52 1.86
CA TYR A 151 -8.38 7.88 1.61
C TYR A 151 -7.71 7.41 2.91
N VAL A 152 -7.71 8.27 3.93
CA VAL A 152 -7.21 7.96 5.28
C VAL A 152 -7.86 6.70 5.81
N SER A 153 -9.19 6.61 5.79
CA SER A 153 -9.91 5.45 6.32
C SER A 153 -9.56 4.14 5.59
N THR A 154 -9.33 4.17 4.26
CA THR A 154 -8.85 2.98 3.54
C THR A 154 -7.46 2.56 4.00
N LYS A 155 -6.57 3.51 4.28
CA LYS A 155 -5.21 3.19 4.73
C LYS A 155 -5.18 2.71 6.18
N PHE A 156 -6.04 3.26 7.06
CA PHE A 156 -6.26 2.69 8.40
C PHE A 156 -6.79 1.25 8.33
N ALA A 157 -7.69 0.94 7.40
CA ALA A 157 -8.16 -0.44 7.20
C ALA A 157 -7.01 -1.37 6.77
N VAL A 158 -6.12 -0.93 5.88
CA VAL A 158 -4.92 -1.70 5.47
C VAL A 158 -3.96 -1.90 6.64
N GLU A 159 -3.78 -0.90 7.52
CA GLU A 159 -2.96 -1.04 8.73
C GLU A 159 -3.49 -2.11 9.67
N GLY A 160 -4.76 -2.02 10.07
CA GLY A 160 -5.38 -2.98 10.98
C GLY A 160 -5.41 -4.41 10.42
N LEU A 161 -5.76 -4.55 9.12
CA LEU A 161 -5.69 -5.84 8.43
C LEU A 161 -4.27 -6.43 8.47
N SER A 162 -3.27 -5.64 8.15
CA SER A 162 -1.89 -6.13 8.04
C SER A 162 -1.31 -6.51 9.40
N GLU A 163 -1.67 -5.78 10.45
CA GLU A 163 -1.27 -6.11 11.83
C GLU A 163 -1.83 -7.46 12.28
N ALA A 164 -3.10 -7.75 11.99
CA ALA A 164 -3.70 -9.05 12.27
C ALA A 164 -3.03 -10.16 11.43
N LEU A 165 -2.86 -9.95 10.12
CA LEU A 165 -2.20 -10.91 9.23
C LEU A 165 -0.75 -11.22 9.64
N TRP A 166 -0.02 -10.26 10.18
CA TRP A 166 1.35 -10.47 10.67
C TRP A 166 1.38 -11.57 11.74
N ALA A 167 0.43 -11.57 12.67
CA ALA A 167 0.32 -12.58 13.70
C ALA A 167 -0.24 -13.92 13.18
N GLU A 168 -1.30 -13.85 12.35
CA GLU A 168 -1.95 -15.03 11.76
C GLU A 168 -1.01 -15.85 10.87
N LEU A 169 -0.11 -15.19 10.14
CA LEU A 169 0.75 -15.83 9.14
C LEU A 169 2.13 -16.25 9.68
N ALA A 170 2.50 -15.81 10.88
CA ALA A 170 3.76 -16.18 11.52
C ALA A 170 4.00 -17.70 11.62
N PRO A 171 2.98 -18.55 11.98
CA PRO A 171 3.15 -20.01 12.02
C PRO A 171 3.50 -20.63 10.66
N PHE A 172 3.20 -19.95 9.55
CA PHE A 172 3.51 -20.38 8.20
C PHE A 172 4.82 -19.81 7.67
N LYS A 173 5.56 -19.03 8.48
CA LYS A 173 6.78 -18.32 8.10
C LYS A 173 6.55 -17.33 6.94
N ILE A 174 5.36 -16.77 6.86
CA ILE A 174 5.01 -15.70 5.93
C ILE A 174 5.12 -14.38 6.68
N LYS A 175 5.89 -13.46 6.13
CA LYS A 175 6.13 -12.12 6.69
C LYS A 175 5.11 -11.14 6.15
N VAL A 176 4.80 -10.11 6.91
CA VAL A 176 3.96 -8.98 6.48
C VAL A 176 4.70 -7.69 6.82
N THR A 177 4.77 -6.76 5.88
CA THR A 177 5.34 -5.42 6.10
C THR A 177 4.43 -4.36 5.48
N LEU A 178 4.15 -3.34 6.24
CA LEU A 178 3.49 -2.11 5.83
C LEU A 178 4.54 -1.08 5.42
N ILE A 179 4.43 -0.55 4.23
CA ILE A 179 5.21 0.59 3.76
C ILE A 179 4.36 1.84 3.96
N GLU A 180 4.85 2.79 4.73
CA GLU A 180 4.13 3.99 5.14
C GLU A 180 4.79 5.26 4.56
N PRO A 181 4.66 5.52 3.24
CA PRO A 181 5.27 6.68 2.62
C PRO A 181 4.63 7.98 3.10
N GLY A 182 5.47 9.02 3.24
CA GLY A 182 5.03 10.41 3.22
C GLY A 182 4.85 10.89 1.77
N ALA A 183 5.32 12.09 1.48
CA ALA A 183 5.26 12.68 0.14
C ALA A 183 6.48 12.26 -0.70
N PHE A 184 6.25 11.46 -1.73
CA PHE A 184 7.25 11.01 -2.69
C PHE A 184 6.93 11.52 -4.09
N ARG A 185 7.97 11.81 -4.88
CA ARG A 185 7.86 12.32 -6.25
C ARG A 185 7.47 11.20 -7.21
N THR A 186 6.18 10.91 -7.25
CA THR A 186 5.52 9.94 -8.13
C THR A 186 4.30 10.59 -8.79
N ASP A 187 3.69 9.89 -9.74
CA ASP A 187 2.43 10.35 -10.38
C ASP A 187 1.19 10.27 -9.47
N PHE A 188 1.35 9.92 -8.20
CA PHE A 188 0.22 9.73 -7.29
C PHE A 188 -0.66 10.97 -7.16
N ALA A 189 -0.05 12.15 -6.98
CA ALA A 189 -0.77 13.40 -6.83
C ALA A 189 -1.44 13.90 -8.13
N ASN A 190 -1.02 13.38 -9.30
CA ASN A 190 -1.55 13.79 -10.60
C ASN A 190 -2.52 12.75 -11.17
N ARG A 191 -2.07 11.52 -11.39
CA ARG A 191 -2.82 10.48 -12.11
C ARG A 191 -3.64 9.56 -11.20
N SER A 192 -3.22 9.42 -9.95
CA SER A 192 -3.83 8.50 -8.99
C SER A 192 -4.52 9.25 -7.84
N LEU A 193 -5.01 10.45 -8.11
CA LEU A 193 -5.80 11.24 -7.17
C LEU A 193 -7.14 11.60 -7.80
N ARG A 194 -8.23 11.35 -7.08
CA ARG A 194 -9.55 11.87 -7.39
C ARG A 194 -9.90 12.98 -6.42
N VAL A 195 -10.65 13.96 -6.88
CA VAL A 195 -11.07 15.10 -6.09
C VAL A 195 -12.60 15.16 -6.11
N ALA A 196 -13.22 15.30 -4.95
CA ALA A 196 -14.66 15.49 -4.82
C ALA A 196 -15.11 16.83 -5.43
N PRO A 197 -16.39 16.97 -5.80
CA PRO A 197 -16.98 18.27 -6.12
C PRO A 197 -16.75 19.28 -4.97
N TYR A 198 -16.63 20.54 -5.35
CA TYR A 198 -16.40 21.63 -4.40
C TYR A 198 -17.69 22.06 -3.72
N HIS A 199 -17.67 22.19 -2.38
CA HIS A 199 -18.70 22.85 -1.59
C HIS A 199 -18.14 24.09 -0.87
N PRO A 200 -18.77 25.27 -1.01
CA PRO A 200 -18.21 26.54 -0.46
C PRO A 200 -17.95 26.51 1.04
N ASP A 201 -18.81 25.87 1.82
CA ASP A 201 -18.70 25.82 3.28
C ASP A 201 -17.46 25.07 3.78
N TYR A 202 -16.86 24.22 2.93
CA TYR A 202 -15.59 23.52 3.23
C TYR A 202 -14.35 24.25 2.68
N ALA A 203 -14.51 25.43 2.07
CA ALA A 203 -13.42 26.16 1.44
C ALA A 203 -12.25 26.41 2.40
N GLU A 204 -12.55 26.99 3.57
CA GLU A 204 -11.55 27.31 4.58
C GLU A 204 -10.95 26.05 5.22
N ALA A 205 -11.78 25.10 5.64
CA ALA A 205 -11.35 23.88 6.31
C ALA A 205 -10.42 23.01 5.46
N LEU A 206 -10.59 23.02 4.13
CA LEU A 206 -9.81 22.20 3.19
C LEU A 206 -8.77 23.00 2.41
N ALA A 207 -8.65 24.29 2.59
CA ALA A 207 -7.75 25.17 1.84
C ALA A 207 -6.31 24.63 1.79
N VAL A 208 -5.75 24.24 2.93
CA VAL A 208 -4.38 23.73 3.04
C VAL A 208 -4.19 22.44 2.25
N THR A 209 -5.13 21.49 2.39
CA THR A 209 -5.04 20.19 1.70
C THR A 209 -5.22 20.34 0.20
N ARG A 210 -6.18 21.13 -0.25
CA ARG A 210 -6.42 21.40 -1.67
C ARG A 210 -5.21 22.07 -2.31
N ASN A 211 -4.75 23.17 -1.73
CA ASN A 211 -3.56 23.88 -2.23
C ASN A 211 -2.32 22.97 -2.27
N TYR A 212 -2.15 22.12 -1.26
CA TYR A 212 -1.06 21.16 -1.26
C TYR A 212 -1.10 20.24 -2.49
N TYR A 213 -2.25 19.61 -2.78
CA TYR A 213 -2.34 18.68 -3.91
C TYR A 213 -2.30 19.40 -5.28
N GLU A 214 -2.76 20.64 -5.36
CA GLU A 214 -2.66 21.47 -6.58
C GLU A 214 -1.22 21.89 -6.90
N THR A 215 -0.39 22.10 -5.88
CA THR A 215 0.94 22.68 -6.04
C THR A 215 2.11 21.73 -5.91
N ILE A 216 1.93 20.60 -5.22
CA ILE A 216 3.03 19.69 -4.86
C ILE A 216 3.56 18.87 -6.03
N GLY A 217 2.85 18.78 -7.15
CA GLY A 217 3.21 17.94 -8.30
C GLY A 217 4.66 18.09 -8.71
N GLY A 218 5.44 17.02 -8.63
CA GLY A 218 6.86 17.00 -8.98
C GLY A 218 7.82 17.65 -7.97
N GLN A 219 7.31 18.25 -6.87
CA GLN A 219 8.11 18.94 -5.85
C GLN A 219 8.19 18.17 -4.52
N GLN A 220 7.62 16.97 -4.44
CA GLN A 220 7.67 16.15 -3.25
C GLN A 220 9.14 15.85 -2.87
N PRO A 221 9.49 15.88 -1.56
CA PRO A 221 10.87 15.71 -1.12
C PRO A 221 11.37 14.25 -1.18
N GLY A 222 10.45 13.28 -1.21
CA GLY A 222 10.80 11.86 -1.22
C GLY A 222 11.28 11.41 -2.60
N ASP A 223 12.41 10.69 -2.62
CA ASP A 223 12.97 10.06 -3.81
C ASP A 223 12.38 8.64 -3.96
N PRO A 224 11.59 8.38 -5.02
CA PRO A 224 10.96 7.09 -5.20
C PRO A 224 11.95 5.94 -5.47
N VAL A 225 13.11 6.22 -6.07
CA VAL A 225 14.14 5.21 -6.32
C VAL A 225 14.75 4.74 -5.00
N ARG A 226 15.05 5.68 -4.09
CA ARG A 226 15.53 5.35 -2.73
C ARG A 226 14.50 4.59 -1.93
N ALA A 227 13.22 4.95 -2.04
CA ALA A 227 12.13 4.23 -1.38
C ALA A 227 12.02 2.79 -1.89
N VAL A 228 12.10 2.59 -3.21
CA VAL A 228 12.06 1.26 -3.83
C VAL A 228 13.27 0.41 -3.41
N ASN A 229 14.48 0.98 -3.33
CA ASN A 229 15.63 0.27 -2.77
C ASN A 229 15.35 -0.21 -1.34
N ALA A 230 14.78 0.64 -0.49
CA ALA A 230 14.42 0.23 0.87
C ALA A 230 13.36 -0.89 0.89
N ILE A 231 12.40 -0.91 -0.04
CA ILE A 231 11.43 -2.01 -0.20
C ILE A 231 12.15 -3.31 -0.57
N ILE A 232 13.09 -3.26 -1.50
CA ILE A 232 13.90 -4.43 -1.91
C ILE A 232 14.75 -4.93 -0.74
N ASP A 233 15.39 -4.05 0.00
CA ASP A 233 16.22 -4.40 1.16
C ASP A 233 15.39 -5.05 2.27
N ILE A 234 14.21 -4.50 2.58
CA ILE A 234 13.27 -5.09 3.55
C ILE A 234 12.78 -6.47 3.12
N ALA A 235 12.49 -6.67 1.83
CA ALA A 235 12.08 -7.99 1.32
C ALA A 235 13.21 -9.04 1.43
N ASN A 236 14.46 -8.60 1.53
CA ASN A 236 15.63 -9.45 1.71
C ASN A 236 16.07 -9.56 3.17
N HIS A 237 15.50 -8.75 4.08
CA HIS A 237 15.88 -8.77 5.48
C HIS A 237 15.37 -10.06 6.19
N PRO A 238 16.19 -10.72 7.02
CA PRO A 238 15.75 -11.93 7.73
C PRO A 238 14.60 -11.66 8.69
N ASN A 239 14.60 -10.51 9.36
CA ASN A 239 13.57 -10.08 10.30
C ASN A 239 13.09 -8.66 9.93
N PRO A 240 12.24 -8.50 8.91
CA PRO A 240 11.72 -7.20 8.55
C PRO A 240 10.75 -6.67 9.61
N PRO A 241 10.64 -5.34 9.78
CA PRO A 241 9.63 -4.76 10.66
C PRO A 241 8.22 -4.95 10.08
N LEU A 242 7.21 -4.95 10.95
CA LEU A 242 5.82 -4.84 10.50
C LEU A 242 5.55 -3.50 9.81
N ARG A 243 6.08 -2.39 10.33
CA ARG A 243 5.88 -1.03 9.80
C ARG A 243 7.19 -0.37 9.43
N LEU A 244 7.22 0.24 8.25
CA LEU A 244 8.34 1.02 7.75
C LEU A 244 7.87 2.40 7.28
N PRO A 245 7.92 3.42 8.15
CA PRO A 245 7.72 4.81 7.75
C PRO A 245 8.80 5.26 6.76
N MET A 246 8.39 5.93 5.69
CA MET A 246 9.33 6.42 4.69
C MET A 246 9.27 7.94 4.54
N GLY A 247 10.44 8.56 4.68
CA GLY A 247 10.64 10.00 4.54
C GLY A 247 10.44 10.78 5.84
N LYS A 248 11.15 11.93 5.94
CA LYS A 248 11.18 12.79 7.13
C LYS A 248 9.78 13.25 7.57
N ILE A 249 8.91 13.56 6.59
CA ILE A 249 7.55 14.04 6.87
C ILE A 249 6.73 12.93 7.54
N ALA A 250 6.75 11.69 7.01
CA ALA A 250 6.04 10.57 7.61
C ALA A 250 6.52 10.32 9.04
N LEU A 251 7.83 10.20 9.23
CA LEU A 251 8.42 9.98 10.55
C LEU A 251 8.01 11.05 11.57
N GLY A 252 8.06 12.33 11.19
CA GLY A 252 7.67 13.43 12.06
C GLY A 252 6.18 13.38 12.46
N ARG A 253 5.30 13.22 11.47
CA ARG A 253 3.85 13.14 11.71
C ARG A 253 3.46 11.95 12.58
N ILE A 254 4.04 10.79 12.36
CA ILE A 254 3.77 9.58 13.14
C ILE A 254 4.22 9.78 14.60
N ARG A 255 5.43 10.32 14.82
CA ARG A 255 5.91 10.63 16.20
C ARG A 255 4.99 11.59 16.92
N THR A 256 4.54 12.65 16.26
CA THR A 256 3.58 13.62 16.83
C THR A 256 2.25 12.92 17.18
N LYS A 257 1.73 12.05 16.29
CA LYS A 257 0.48 11.33 16.56
C LYS A 257 0.60 10.38 17.75
N ILE A 258 1.71 9.65 17.86
CA ILE A 258 1.96 8.73 18.99
C ILE A 258 2.01 9.53 20.32
N ALA A 259 2.73 10.66 20.35
CA ALA A 259 2.83 11.50 21.54
C ALA A 259 1.47 12.09 21.94
N GLN A 260 0.69 12.56 20.98
CA GLN A 260 -0.67 13.04 21.21
C GLN A 260 -1.56 11.95 21.81
N TYR A 261 -1.56 10.75 21.21
CA TYR A 261 -2.40 9.63 21.66
C TYR A 261 -2.00 9.18 23.08
N GLN A 262 -0.71 9.13 23.37
CA GLN A 262 -0.22 8.84 24.73
C GLN A 262 -0.70 9.89 25.75
N SER A 263 -0.69 11.16 25.38
CA SER A 263 -1.18 12.25 26.23
C SER A 263 -2.69 12.13 26.50
N GLU A 264 -3.48 11.79 25.48
CA GLU A 264 -4.93 11.55 25.60
C GLU A 264 -5.22 10.37 26.55
N ILE A 265 -4.50 9.24 26.39
CA ILE A 265 -4.62 8.07 27.27
C ILE A 265 -4.34 8.48 28.73
N THR A 266 -3.23 9.17 28.98
CA THR A 266 -2.85 9.59 30.32
C THR A 266 -3.88 10.54 30.95
N ALA A 267 -4.41 11.47 30.17
CA ALA A 267 -5.41 12.42 30.65
C ALA A 267 -6.74 11.76 31.08
N TRP A 268 -7.08 10.63 30.44
CA TRP A 268 -8.35 9.92 30.67
C TRP A 268 -8.19 8.56 31.36
N GLU A 269 -6.99 8.24 31.85
CA GLU A 269 -6.65 6.94 32.45
C GLU A 269 -7.61 6.55 33.58
N LYS A 270 -7.94 7.48 34.48
CA LYS A 270 -8.89 7.24 35.57
C LYS A 270 -10.26 6.83 35.04
N VAL A 271 -10.79 7.53 34.04
CA VAL A 271 -12.10 7.20 33.45
C VAL A 271 -12.04 5.83 32.76
N THR A 272 -10.94 5.55 32.06
CA THR A 272 -10.72 4.27 31.38
C THR A 272 -10.75 3.11 32.37
N LEU A 273 -10.01 3.21 33.47
CA LEU A 273 -9.95 2.16 34.50
C LEU A 273 -11.28 1.99 35.26
N ASP A 274 -12.05 3.06 35.41
CA ASP A 274 -13.36 3.02 36.07
C ASP A 274 -14.45 2.28 35.28
N THR A 275 -14.18 1.90 34.03
CA THR A 275 -15.10 1.08 33.20
C THR A 275 -15.08 -0.40 33.53
N ASP A 276 -14.09 -0.88 34.27
CA ASP A 276 -14.02 -2.27 34.70
C ASP A 276 -14.90 -2.54 35.91
N PHE A 277 -15.30 -3.79 36.11
CA PHE A 277 -15.95 -4.17 37.35
C PHE A 277 -15.02 -3.99 38.55
N PRO A 278 -15.57 -3.68 39.76
CA PRO A 278 -14.73 -3.37 40.93
C PRO A 278 -13.70 -4.46 41.29
N GLU A 279 -14.00 -5.71 41.02
CA GLU A 279 -13.10 -6.85 41.27
C GLU A 279 -11.91 -6.95 40.33
N PHE A 280 -11.88 -6.15 39.24
CA PHE A 280 -10.79 -6.11 38.27
C PHE A 280 -10.02 -4.75 38.28
N ARG A 281 -10.35 -3.84 39.22
CA ARG A 281 -9.70 -2.51 39.33
C ARG A 281 -8.43 -2.54 40.16
#